data_f653739bac6ed581e114d727fe7d1753
#
_entry.id   f653739bac6ed581e114d727fe7d1753
#
_cell.length_a   1.000
_cell.length_b   1.000
_cell.length_c   1.000
_cell.angle_alpha   90.00
_cell.angle_beta   90.00
_cell.angle_gamma   90.00
#
_symmetry.space_group_name_H-M   'P 1'
#
loop_
_entity.id
_entity.type
_entity.pdbx_description
1 polymer ?
#
loop_
_entity_poly.entity_id
_entity_poly.type
_entity_poly.pdbx_seq_one_letter_code
_entity_poly.pdbx_strand_id
1 'polypeptide(L)'
;MNGTKSQPTSNDEAEIRTLIERWAKAVREENRAAIRAEHDPGILMFDVPPPLLSRGLDTYMDTWELFFSSSARPVGFALHDVEVTCGQDVAFASALGRCVNIDTHGQPEPLEFRLTMGLRKIDGKWRVMHEHHSLPAT
;
A
#
# COMPACT_ATOMS: atom_id res chain seq x y z
N MET A 1 14.04 -19.47 27.72
CA MET A 1 13.48 -19.13 27.38
C MET A 1 12.63 -18.72 26.63
N ASN A 2 12.24 -18.76 26.54
CA ASN A 2 11.53 -18.69 25.81
C ASN A 2 10.45 -17.91 25.34
N GLY A 3 9.95 -17.06 25.62
CA GLY A 3 8.90 -16.18 25.15
C GLY A 3 9.05 -15.70 23.73
N THR A 4 10.11 -16.09 23.12
CA THR A 4 10.42 -15.70 21.74
C THR A 4 9.46 -16.28 20.70
N LYS A 5 8.67 -17.30 21.07
CA LYS A 5 7.73 -17.92 20.12
C LYS A 5 6.65 -16.95 19.63
N SER A 6 6.25 -15.99 20.46
CA SER A 6 5.23 -15.01 20.09
C SER A 6 5.83 -13.71 19.59
N GLN A 7 7.15 -13.63 19.51
CA GLN A 7 7.85 -12.44 19.05
C GLN A 7 8.08 -12.50 17.55
N PRO A 8 7.92 -11.37 16.86
CA PRO A 8 8.36 -11.30 15.47
C PRO A 8 9.87 -11.38 15.39
N THR A 9 10.39 -11.90 14.32
CA THR A 9 11.83 -11.84 14.08
C THR A 9 12.16 -10.47 13.49
N SER A 10 13.40 -10.00 13.67
CA SER A 10 13.86 -8.79 13.01
C SER A 10 13.78 -8.94 11.48
N ASN A 11 13.87 -10.19 11.00
CA ASN A 11 13.73 -10.48 9.58
C ASN A 11 12.30 -10.21 9.07
N ASP A 12 11.29 -10.48 9.89
CA ASP A 12 9.90 -10.21 9.50
C ASP A 12 9.66 -8.72 9.25
N GLU A 13 10.15 -7.86 10.13
CA GLU A 13 10.02 -6.43 9.92
C GLU A 13 10.76 -6.00 8.65
N ALA A 14 11.97 -6.49 8.43
CA ALA A 14 12.75 -6.17 7.23
C ALA A 14 12.05 -6.65 5.97
N GLU A 15 11.43 -7.84 6.01
CA GLU A 15 10.68 -8.37 4.87
C GLU A 15 9.48 -7.49 4.54
N ILE A 16 8.76 -7.02 5.56
CA ILE A 16 7.61 -6.15 5.35
C ILE A 16 8.05 -4.81 4.77
N ARG A 17 9.13 -4.22 5.29
CA ARG A 17 9.66 -2.96 4.73
C ARG A 17 10.09 -3.13 3.27
N THR A 18 10.71 -4.25 2.94
CA THR A 18 11.09 -4.56 1.57
C THR A 18 9.86 -4.72 0.67
N LEU A 19 8.83 -5.40 1.18
CA LEU A 19 7.57 -5.57 0.45
C LEU A 19 6.95 -4.20 0.12
N ILE A 20 6.91 -3.31 1.10
CA ILE A 20 6.32 -1.97 0.93
C ILE A 20 7.12 -1.18 -0.11
N GLU A 21 8.44 -1.26 -0.06
CA GLU A 21 9.30 -0.54 -1.01
C GLU A 21 9.14 -1.10 -2.43
N ARG A 22 9.06 -2.43 -2.56
CA ARG A 22 8.82 -3.09 -3.85
C ARG A 22 7.49 -2.66 -4.45
N TRP A 23 6.46 -2.59 -3.60
CA TRP A 23 5.13 -2.17 -4.02
C TRP A 23 5.15 -0.71 -4.50
N ALA A 24 5.77 0.20 -3.72
CA ALA A 24 5.85 1.61 -4.11
C ALA A 24 6.59 1.77 -5.44
N LYS A 25 7.66 1.01 -5.63
CA LYS A 25 8.39 1.02 -6.90
C LYS A 25 7.52 0.52 -8.05
N ALA A 26 6.76 -0.56 -7.81
CA ALA A 26 5.84 -1.10 -8.82
C ALA A 26 4.79 -0.07 -9.24
N VAL A 27 4.29 0.71 -8.27
CA VAL A 27 3.34 1.78 -8.58
C VAL A 27 4.00 2.83 -9.46
N ARG A 28 5.18 3.29 -9.09
CA ARG A 28 5.90 4.30 -9.88
C ARG A 28 6.16 3.84 -11.31
N GLU A 29 6.40 2.56 -11.50
CA GLU A 29 6.71 1.96 -12.80
C GLU A 29 5.45 1.50 -13.53
N GLU A 30 4.28 1.66 -12.93
CA GLU A 30 3.01 1.14 -13.45
C GLU A 30 3.10 -0.35 -13.79
N ASN A 31 3.82 -1.08 -12.96
CA ASN A 31 4.01 -2.53 -13.13
C ASN A 31 2.88 -3.26 -12.43
N ARG A 32 1.80 -3.52 -13.16
CA ARG A 32 0.56 -4.07 -12.61
C ARG A 32 0.78 -5.47 -12.02
N ALA A 33 1.55 -6.30 -12.70
CA ALA A 33 1.84 -7.65 -12.19
C ALA A 33 2.56 -7.60 -10.85
N ALA A 34 3.52 -6.70 -10.70
CA ALA A 34 4.27 -6.54 -9.46
C ALA A 34 3.40 -5.98 -8.33
N ILE A 35 2.47 -5.08 -8.66
CA ILE A 35 1.50 -4.59 -7.66
C ILE A 35 0.64 -5.74 -7.17
N ARG A 36 0.09 -6.56 -8.09
CA ARG A 36 -0.75 -7.70 -7.74
C ARG A 36 -0.02 -8.70 -6.86
N ALA A 37 1.26 -8.90 -7.11
CA ALA A 37 2.05 -9.96 -6.47
C ALA A 37 2.15 -9.81 -4.95
N GLU A 38 2.02 -8.61 -4.41
CA GLU A 38 2.17 -8.39 -2.97
C GLU A 38 0.86 -8.56 -2.19
N HIS A 39 -0.26 -8.75 -2.89
CA HIS A 39 -1.58 -8.64 -2.28
C HIS A 39 -2.32 -9.97 -2.26
N ASP A 40 -3.10 -10.18 -1.20
CA ASP A 40 -3.98 -11.33 -1.10
C ASP A 40 -5.15 -11.20 -2.09
N PRO A 41 -5.62 -12.31 -2.70
CA PRO A 41 -6.76 -12.23 -3.61
C PRO A 41 -8.03 -11.63 -3.01
N GLY A 42 -8.19 -11.70 -1.69
CA GLY A 42 -9.37 -11.14 -0.99
C GLY A 42 -9.14 -9.76 -0.38
N ILE A 43 -8.16 -9.02 -0.85
CA ILE A 43 -7.81 -7.72 -0.28
C ILE A 43 -9.03 -6.79 -0.12
N LEU A 44 -9.07 -6.10 1.01
CA LEU A 44 -10.06 -5.06 1.29
C LEU A 44 -9.37 -3.70 1.20
N MET A 45 -9.91 -2.81 0.38
CA MET A 45 -9.34 -1.49 0.16
C MET A 45 -10.34 -0.41 0.50
N PHE A 46 -9.91 0.58 1.30
CA PHE A 46 -10.62 1.85 1.48
C PHE A 46 -9.80 2.93 0.81
N ASP A 47 -10.37 3.58 -0.19
CA ASP A 47 -9.66 4.58 -0.96
C ASP A 47 -10.37 5.94 -0.85
N VAL A 48 -9.68 6.99 -1.26
CA VAL A 48 -10.21 8.35 -1.23
C VAL A 48 -11.40 8.50 -2.18
N PRO A 49 -11.28 8.08 -3.46
CA PRO A 49 -12.45 8.18 -4.34
C PRO A 49 -13.45 7.06 -4.07
N PRO A 50 -14.73 7.24 -4.47
CA PRO A 50 -15.69 6.15 -4.38
C PRO A 50 -15.26 4.95 -5.21
N PRO A 51 -15.75 3.74 -4.91
CA PRO A 51 -16.86 3.42 -4.00
C PRO A 51 -16.43 3.40 -2.53
N LEU A 52 -17.38 3.13 -1.64
CA LEU A 52 -17.16 3.08 -0.19
C LEU A 52 -16.02 2.11 0.17
N LEU A 53 -15.96 1.00 -0.52
CA LEU A 53 -14.89 0.03 -0.35
C LEU A 53 -14.70 -0.77 -1.64
N SER A 54 -13.54 -1.39 -1.77
CA SER A 54 -13.24 -2.33 -2.84
C SER A 54 -12.83 -3.66 -2.20
N ARG A 55 -13.43 -4.74 -2.67
CA ARG A 55 -13.13 -6.08 -2.17
C ARG A 55 -12.64 -6.93 -3.33
N GLY A 56 -11.50 -7.61 -3.13
CA GLY A 56 -10.92 -8.49 -4.14
C GLY A 56 -9.85 -7.81 -4.97
N LEU A 57 -8.96 -8.63 -5.50
CA LEU A 57 -7.75 -8.13 -6.15
C LEU A 57 -8.05 -7.40 -7.47
N ASP A 58 -9.02 -7.90 -8.24
CA ASP A 58 -9.34 -7.24 -9.51
C ASP A 58 -9.93 -5.85 -9.28
N THR A 59 -10.84 -5.72 -8.31
CA THR A 59 -11.42 -4.43 -7.94
C THR A 59 -10.36 -3.49 -7.37
N TYR A 60 -9.45 -4.05 -6.58
CA TYR A 60 -8.30 -3.29 -6.06
C TYR A 60 -7.46 -2.74 -7.22
N MET A 61 -7.19 -3.55 -8.23
CA MET A 61 -6.40 -3.08 -9.38
C MET A 61 -7.12 -1.98 -10.16
N ASP A 62 -8.46 -1.97 -10.18
CA ASP A 62 -9.21 -0.89 -10.81
C ASP A 62 -8.92 0.46 -10.13
N THR A 63 -8.67 0.47 -8.83
CA THR A 63 -8.31 1.71 -8.13
C THR A 63 -6.98 2.26 -8.64
N TRP A 64 -6.04 1.39 -8.98
CA TRP A 64 -4.77 1.82 -9.56
C TRP A 64 -4.93 2.32 -10.99
N GLU A 65 -5.79 1.71 -11.80
CA GLU A 65 -6.05 2.23 -13.13
C GLU A 65 -6.62 3.64 -13.08
N LEU A 66 -7.52 3.90 -12.13
CA LEU A 66 -8.04 5.25 -11.93
C LEU A 66 -6.92 6.22 -11.52
N PHE A 67 -6.06 5.80 -10.58
CA PHE A 67 -4.92 6.62 -10.15
C PHE A 67 -4.00 6.94 -11.33
N PHE A 68 -3.64 5.94 -12.13
CA PHE A 68 -2.74 6.14 -13.26
C PHE A 68 -3.35 7.09 -14.29
N SER A 69 -4.66 6.99 -14.51
CA SER A 69 -5.33 7.86 -15.49
C SER A 69 -5.37 9.32 -15.07
N SER A 70 -5.24 9.60 -13.77
CA SER A 70 -5.30 10.96 -13.23
C SER A 70 -3.95 11.46 -12.71
N SER A 71 -2.88 10.70 -12.92
CA SER A 71 -1.55 11.06 -12.42
C SER A 71 -0.77 11.88 -13.44
N ALA A 72 0.04 12.80 -12.93
CA ALA A 72 1.06 13.46 -13.74
C ALA A 72 2.13 12.44 -14.14
N ARG A 73 2.78 12.67 -15.27
CA ARG A 73 3.84 11.79 -15.76
C ARG A 73 5.20 12.46 -15.64
N PRO A 74 6.24 11.73 -15.22
CA PRO A 74 6.21 10.34 -14.76
C PRO A 74 5.43 10.20 -13.45
N VAL A 75 4.91 8.98 -13.18
CA VAL A 75 4.12 8.75 -11.97
C VAL A 75 4.98 8.99 -10.74
N GLY A 76 4.54 9.91 -9.88
CA GLY A 76 5.17 10.16 -8.59
C GLY A 76 4.41 9.41 -7.50
N PHE A 77 5.11 8.57 -6.76
CA PHE A 77 4.53 7.85 -5.63
C PHE A 77 5.66 7.50 -4.68
N ALA A 78 5.77 8.27 -3.61
CA ALA A 78 6.85 8.10 -2.65
C ALA A 78 6.27 7.96 -1.25
N LEU A 79 6.83 7.06 -0.46
CA LEU A 79 6.43 6.86 0.93
C LEU A 79 7.54 7.34 1.85
N HIS A 80 7.14 7.85 3.00
CA HIS A 80 8.08 8.24 4.05
C HIS A 80 7.43 8.00 5.41
N ASP A 81 8.25 8.04 6.46
CA ASP A 81 7.80 7.79 7.83
C ASP A 81 7.10 6.44 7.94
N VAL A 82 7.68 5.42 7.32
CA VAL A 82 7.14 4.07 7.36
C VAL A 82 7.40 3.47 8.74
N GLU A 83 6.33 3.05 9.41
CA GLU A 83 6.40 2.37 10.71
C GLU A 83 5.72 1.02 10.59
N VAL A 84 6.39 0.00 11.08
CA VAL A 84 5.90 -1.39 11.01
C VAL A 84 5.74 -1.92 12.43
N THR A 85 4.57 -2.43 12.73
CA THR A 85 4.31 -3.16 13.98
C THR A 85 3.99 -4.59 13.60
N CYS A 86 4.85 -5.50 14.02
CA CYS A 86 4.88 -6.86 13.50
C CYS A 86 4.68 -7.87 14.62
N GLY A 87 3.69 -8.75 14.45
CA GLY A 87 3.53 -9.94 15.28
C GLY A 87 4.10 -11.15 14.55
N GLN A 88 3.76 -12.32 15.01
CA GLN A 88 4.29 -13.56 14.46
C GLN A 88 3.77 -13.81 13.03
N ASP A 89 2.49 -13.58 12.79
CA ASP A 89 1.86 -13.85 11.51
C ASP A 89 0.88 -12.75 11.07
N VAL A 90 0.78 -11.66 11.84
CA VAL A 90 -0.06 -10.51 11.53
C VAL A 90 0.74 -9.26 11.81
N ALA A 91 0.60 -8.27 10.95
CA ALA A 91 1.30 -7.00 11.11
C ALA A 91 0.44 -5.87 10.58
N PHE A 92 0.77 -4.66 11.02
CA PHE A 92 0.27 -3.48 10.32
C PHE A 92 1.42 -2.51 10.11
N ALA A 93 1.25 -1.67 9.11
CA ALA A 93 2.21 -0.63 8.79
C ALA A 93 1.46 0.66 8.54
N SER A 94 2.07 1.77 8.90
CA SER A 94 1.57 3.09 8.55
C SER A 94 2.66 3.87 7.84
N ALA A 95 2.25 4.80 6.99
CA ALA A 95 3.19 5.64 6.27
C ALA A 95 2.48 6.92 5.83
N LEU A 96 3.28 7.91 5.52
CA LEU A 96 2.82 9.07 4.77
C LEU A 96 3.29 8.93 3.34
N GLY A 97 2.48 9.42 2.41
CA GLY A 97 2.81 9.31 1.00
C GLY A 97 2.68 10.63 0.28
N ARG A 98 3.30 10.68 -0.87
CA ARG A 98 3.24 11.85 -1.74
C ARG A 98 3.06 11.38 -3.17
N CYS A 99 2.09 11.98 -3.86
CA CYS A 99 1.85 11.70 -5.27
C CYS A 99 1.51 13.00 -5.98
N VAL A 100 1.42 12.97 -7.31
CA VAL A 100 1.11 14.16 -8.10
C VAL A 100 -0.02 13.82 -9.05
N ASN A 101 -1.16 14.44 -8.86
CA ASN A 101 -2.30 14.30 -9.75
C ASN A 101 -2.30 15.42 -10.78
N ILE A 102 -3.19 15.30 -11.76
CA ILE A 102 -3.51 16.39 -12.70
C ILE A 102 -4.83 16.99 -12.22
N ASP A 103 -4.84 18.31 -12.02
CA ASP A 103 -6.05 19.00 -11.57
C ASP A 103 -7.00 19.25 -12.73
N THR A 104 -8.13 19.93 -12.44
CA THR A 104 -9.15 20.20 -13.46
C THR A 104 -8.69 21.18 -14.54
N HIS A 105 -7.57 21.86 -14.32
CA HIS A 105 -6.96 22.78 -15.28
C HIS A 105 -5.78 22.16 -16.03
N GLY A 106 -5.56 20.84 -15.85
CA GLY A 106 -4.46 20.14 -16.49
C GLY A 106 -3.10 20.39 -15.86
N GLN A 107 -3.06 20.95 -14.64
CA GLN A 107 -1.80 21.29 -13.98
C GLN A 107 -1.44 20.23 -12.93
N PRO A 108 -0.13 19.98 -12.68
CA PRO A 108 0.28 19.06 -11.62
C PRO A 108 -0.19 19.56 -10.25
N GLU A 109 -0.75 18.66 -9.48
CA GLU A 109 -1.23 18.96 -8.13
C GLU A 109 -0.60 17.96 -7.16
N PRO A 110 0.41 18.38 -6.38
CA PRO A 110 0.99 17.48 -5.37
C PRO A 110 -0.02 17.21 -4.26
N LEU A 111 -0.10 15.94 -3.85
CA LEU A 111 -0.98 15.52 -2.77
C LEU A 111 -0.16 14.73 -1.76
N GLU A 112 -0.49 14.95 -0.48
CA GLU A 112 0.02 14.10 0.60
C GLU A 112 -1.13 13.26 1.11
N PHE A 113 -0.86 11.98 1.36
CA PHE A 113 -1.89 11.05 1.79
C PHE A 113 -1.38 10.21 2.96
N ARG A 114 -2.33 9.58 3.65
CA ARG A 114 -2.01 8.66 4.74
C ARG A 114 -2.30 7.24 4.28
N LEU A 115 -1.40 6.33 4.63
CA LEU A 115 -1.51 4.93 4.28
C LEU A 115 -1.47 4.07 5.53
N THR A 116 -2.37 3.10 5.62
CA THR A 116 -2.29 2.00 6.58
C THR A 116 -2.43 0.70 5.82
N MET A 117 -1.58 -0.26 6.14
CA MET A 117 -1.64 -1.60 5.56
C MET A 117 -1.80 -2.64 6.66
N GLY A 118 -2.71 -3.60 6.46
CA GLY A 118 -2.79 -4.80 7.26
C GLY A 118 -2.16 -5.94 6.47
N LEU A 119 -1.33 -6.74 7.13
CA LEU A 119 -0.60 -7.82 6.48
C LEU A 119 -0.76 -9.12 7.26
N ARG A 120 -0.69 -10.24 6.55
CA ARG A 120 -0.63 -11.58 7.16
C ARG A 120 0.50 -12.38 6.52
N LYS A 121 1.10 -13.23 7.34
CA LYS A 121 2.09 -14.19 6.86
C LYS A 121 1.36 -15.49 6.51
N ILE A 122 1.38 -15.85 5.25
CA ILE A 122 0.68 -17.03 4.72
C ILE A 122 1.71 -17.90 4.01
N ASP A 123 1.84 -19.15 4.46
CA ASP A 123 2.81 -20.08 3.90
C ASP A 123 4.22 -19.49 3.85
N GLY A 124 4.60 -18.81 4.95
CA GLY A 124 5.93 -18.24 5.09
C GLY A 124 6.15 -16.91 4.38
N LYS A 125 5.12 -16.35 3.74
CA LYS A 125 5.25 -15.09 3.00
C LYS A 125 4.26 -14.05 3.50
N TRP A 126 4.74 -12.82 3.65
CA TRP A 126 3.87 -11.71 4.00
C TRP A 126 3.06 -11.26 2.79
N ARG A 127 1.77 -10.99 3.01
CA ARG A 127 0.86 -10.51 1.98
C ARG A 127 0.02 -9.38 2.52
N VAL A 128 -0.29 -8.42 1.68
CA VAL A 128 -1.15 -7.30 2.05
C VAL A 128 -2.60 -7.75 1.99
N MET A 129 -3.29 -7.64 3.11
CA MET A 129 -4.70 -8.04 3.26
C MET A 129 -5.63 -6.84 3.21
N HIS A 130 -5.11 -5.66 3.53
CA HIS A 130 -5.91 -4.46 3.65
C HIS A 130 -5.05 -3.23 3.40
N GLU A 131 -5.60 -2.27 2.68
CA GLU A 131 -5.01 -0.94 2.52
C GLU A 131 -6.07 0.10 2.79
N HIS A 132 -5.67 1.18 3.42
CA HIS A 132 -6.52 2.34 3.65
C HIS A 132 -5.71 3.59 3.27
N HIS A 133 -6.16 4.29 2.25
CA HIS A 133 -5.57 5.55 1.80
C HIS A 133 -6.54 6.66 2.15
N SER A 134 -6.05 7.74 2.75
CA SER A 134 -6.92 8.85 3.13
C SER A 134 -6.18 10.18 3.00
N LEU A 135 -6.98 11.22 2.88
CA LEU A 135 -6.50 12.61 2.91
C LEU A 135 -7.11 13.27 4.13
N PRO A 136 -6.40 14.20 4.77
CA PRO A 136 -7.02 14.98 5.83
C PRO A 136 -8.11 15.87 5.23
N ALA A 137 -9.17 16.08 5.98
CA ALA A 137 -10.20 17.02 5.59
C ALA A 137 -9.63 18.44 5.67
N THR A 138 -9.97 19.28 4.71
CA THR A 138 -9.48 20.66 4.66
C THR A 138 -10.34 21.61 5.44
#